data_a0601b48153dc34f2b3553095abf6eb7
#
_entry.id   a0601b48153dc34f2b3553095abf6eb7
#
_cell.length_a   1.000
_cell.length_b   1.000
_cell.length_c   1.000
_cell.angle_alpha   90.00
_cell.angle_beta   90.00
_cell.angle_gamma   90.00
#
_symmetry.space_group_name_H-M   'P 1'
#
loop_
_entity.id
_entity.type
_entity.pdbx_description
1 polymer ?
#
loop_
_entity_poly.entity_id
_entity_poly.type
_entity_poly.pdbx_seq_one_letter_code
_entity_poly.pdbx_strand_id
1 'polypeptide(L)'
;IVGISLGAVLAQDFANQYPEAVQSLACFGGYDINNFDAKMQKENSASQTLMMLKAIFSIKWFAKSNKKISAYTLQAQKDFYEMNIQFSKKSFMYLSSLSSMVNVRQTEPRKYPLLIGCGKYDIPMELSAVEMWKKNEPECCVIIFEGAGHCVNMDTPDKFNAAMEEFWLSGYGKY
;
A
#
# COMPACT_ATOMS: atom_id res chain seq x y z
N ILE A 1 -9.68 8.74 -3.37
CA ILE A 1 -8.22 8.52 -3.53
C ILE A 1 -7.95 7.03 -3.31
N VAL A 2 -7.07 6.45 -4.12
CA VAL A 2 -6.61 5.05 -3.97
C VAL A 2 -5.10 5.06 -3.84
N GLY A 3 -4.57 4.33 -2.87
CA GLY A 3 -3.14 4.15 -2.66
C GLY A 3 -2.76 2.67 -2.48
N ILE A 4 -1.63 2.26 -3.09
CA ILE A 4 -1.10 0.90 -2.96
C ILE A 4 0.35 1.00 -2.50
N SER A 5 0.73 0.22 -1.47
CA SER A 5 2.08 0.23 -0.90
C SER A 5 2.50 1.63 -0.42
N LEU A 6 3.61 2.18 -0.89
CA LEU A 6 4.00 3.58 -0.63
C LEU A 6 2.90 4.57 -1.01
N GLY A 7 2.11 4.28 -2.06
CA GLY A 7 0.97 5.10 -2.45
C GLY A 7 -0.12 5.15 -1.37
N ALA A 8 -0.29 4.09 -0.57
CA ALA A 8 -1.22 4.10 0.56
C ALA A 8 -0.76 5.05 1.68
N VAL A 9 0.54 5.13 1.93
CA VAL A 9 1.13 6.09 2.89
C VAL A 9 0.91 7.53 2.43
N LEU A 10 1.21 7.82 1.15
CA LEU A 10 1.05 9.15 0.57
C LEU A 10 -0.43 9.57 0.47
N ALA A 11 -1.32 8.64 0.16
CA ALA A 11 -2.76 8.89 0.10
C ALA A 11 -3.33 9.29 1.48
N GLN A 12 -2.87 8.63 2.54
CA GLN A 12 -3.24 8.98 3.91
C GLN A 12 -2.68 10.33 4.32
N ASP A 13 -1.42 10.62 4.02
CA ASP A 13 -0.81 11.92 4.31
C ASP A 13 -1.55 13.06 3.62
N PHE A 14 -1.87 12.89 2.33
CA PHE A 14 -2.70 13.85 1.60
C PHE A 14 -4.08 14.02 2.25
N ALA A 15 -4.73 12.91 2.61
CA ALA A 15 -6.05 12.94 3.20
C ALA A 15 -6.06 13.57 4.62
N ASN A 16 -4.96 13.47 5.36
CA ASN A 16 -4.79 14.15 6.64
C ASN A 16 -4.58 15.67 6.47
N GLN A 17 -3.87 16.08 5.41
CA GLN A 17 -3.62 17.49 5.13
C GLN A 17 -4.82 18.19 4.50
N TYR A 18 -5.60 17.49 3.69
CA TYR A 18 -6.70 18.08 2.89
C TYR A 18 -7.98 17.22 2.99
N PRO A 19 -8.52 17.02 4.21
CA PRO A 19 -9.66 16.11 4.43
C PRO A 19 -10.92 16.53 3.64
N GLU A 20 -11.11 17.82 3.39
CA GLU A 20 -12.22 18.37 2.62
C GLU A 20 -12.14 18.06 1.11
N ALA A 21 -10.95 17.72 0.61
CA ALA A 21 -10.75 17.31 -0.78
C ALA A 21 -10.97 15.81 -1.01
N VAL A 22 -11.23 15.04 0.07
CA VAL A 22 -11.33 13.58 0.02
C VAL A 22 -12.77 13.13 0.21
N GLN A 23 -13.35 12.49 -0.81
CA GLN A 23 -14.66 11.86 -0.74
C GLN A 23 -14.58 10.44 -0.18
N SER A 24 -13.50 9.72 -0.46
CA SER A 24 -13.22 8.37 0.03
C SER A 24 -11.74 8.06 -0.06
N LEU A 25 -11.26 7.17 0.79
CA LEU A 25 -9.87 6.72 0.82
C LEU A 25 -9.83 5.19 0.75
N ALA A 26 -9.04 4.63 -0.17
CA ALA A 26 -8.78 3.21 -0.25
C ALA A 26 -7.27 2.94 -0.20
N CYS A 27 -6.82 2.09 0.72
CA CYS A 27 -5.42 1.81 0.98
C CYS A 27 -5.15 0.30 0.96
N PHE A 28 -4.19 -0.13 0.13
CA PHE A 28 -3.83 -1.53 -0.03
C PHE A 28 -2.33 -1.77 0.17
N GLY A 29 -1.98 -2.85 0.89
CA GLY A 29 -0.59 -3.19 1.15
C GLY A 29 0.16 -2.05 1.83
N GLY A 30 -0.44 -1.46 2.85
CA GLY A 30 0.11 -0.38 3.63
C GLY A 30 -0.36 -0.46 5.08
N TYR A 31 0.06 0.49 5.88
CA TYR A 31 -0.21 0.57 7.31
C TYR A 31 -0.88 1.90 7.70
N ASP A 32 -1.51 1.93 8.86
CA ASP A 32 -2.08 3.14 9.45
C ASP A 32 -0.97 4.10 9.90
N ILE A 33 -0.77 5.21 9.16
CA ILE A 33 0.27 6.20 9.49
C ILE A 33 -0.04 7.00 10.75
N ASN A 34 -1.30 7.03 11.18
CA ASN A 34 -1.73 7.77 12.37
C ASN A 34 -1.42 7.00 13.66
N ASN A 35 -1.41 5.66 13.59
CA ASN A 35 -1.22 4.77 14.74
C ASN A 35 -0.07 3.78 14.55
N PHE A 36 0.94 4.15 13.79
CA PHE A 36 2.09 3.29 13.50
C PHE A 36 3.05 3.21 14.70
N ASP A 37 3.24 2.03 15.26
CA ASP A 37 4.07 1.86 16.44
C ASP A 37 5.59 1.81 16.12
N ALA A 38 6.42 2.10 17.14
CA ALA A 38 7.87 2.17 16.99
C ALA A 38 8.52 0.82 16.62
N LYS A 39 7.91 -0.31 17.01
CA LYS A 39 8.41 -1.65 16.69
C LYS A 39 8.20 -1.95 15.21
N MET A 40 6.99 -1.75 14.70
CA MET A 40 6.68 -1.90 13.28
C MET A 40 7.51 -0.93 12.43
N GLN A 41 7.72 0.29 12.89
CA GLN A 41 8.57 1.26 12.23
C GLN A 41 10.01 0.75 12.06
N LYS A 42 10.58 0.14 13.10
CA LYS A 42 11.94 -0.40 13.07
C LYS A 42 12.06 -1.60 12.12
N GLU A 43 11.12 -2.53 12.16
CA GLU A 43 11.09 -3.71 11.27
C GLU A 43 10.93 -3.30 9.80
N ASN A 44 10.02 -2.36 9.53
CA ASN A 44 9.78 -1.82 8.20
C ASN A 44 11.03 -1.09 7.66
N SER A 45 11.70 -0.26 8.46
CA SER A 45 12.87 0.49 8.02
C SER A 45 14.06 -0.40 7.67
N ALA A 46 14.26 -1.52 8.34
CA ALA A 46 15.31 -2.48 8.01
C ALA A 46 15.06 -3.14 6.63
N SER A 47 13.82 -3.56 6.37
CA SER A 47 13.43 -4.13 5.07
C SER A 47 13.55 -3.12 3.95
N GLN A 48 13.07 -1.89 4.15
CA GLN A 48 13.19 -0.80 3.18
C GLN A 48 14.64 -0.45 2.88
N THR A 49 15.50 -0.41 3.89
CA THR A 49 16.95 -0.15 3.72
C THR A 49 17.58 -1.21 2.82
N LEU A 50 17.27 -2.49 3.03
CA LEU A 50 17.81 -3.57 2.19
C LEU A 50 17.31 -3.48 0.74
N MET A 51 16.03 -3.14 0.54
CA MET A 51 15.48 -2.92 -0.81
C MET A 51 16.15 -1.74 -1.50
N MET A 52 16.38 -0.65 -0.78
CA MET A 52 17.05 0.55 -1.28
C MET A 52 18.50 0.26 -1.69
N LEU A 53 19.24 -0.48 -0.86
CA LEU A 53 20.60 -0.91 -1.19
C LEU A 53 20.64 -1.73 -2.48
N LYS A 54 19.74 -2.70 -2.66
CA LYS A 54 19.64 -3.46 -3.92
C LYS A 54 19.40 -2.54 -5.14
N ALA A 55 18.51 -1.56 -5.01
CA ALA A 55 18.20 -0.63 -6.10
C ALA A 55 19.38 0.30 -6.42
N ILE A 56 20.13 0.77 -5.42
CA ILE A 56 21.34 1.58 -5.60
C ILE A 56 22.39 0.81 -6.39
N PHE A 57 22.62 -0.47 -6.06
CA PHE A 57 23.57 -1.30 -6.80
C PHE A 57 23.05 -1.64 -8.20
N SER A 58 21.84 -2.13 -8.32
CA SER A 58 21.24 -2.49 -9.60
C SER A 58 19.71 -2.55 -9.52
N ILE A 59 19.04 -1.72 -10.32
CA ILE A 59 17.58 -1.77 -10.47
C ILE A 59 17.11 -3.15 -10.97
N LYS A 60 17.88 -3.78 -11.87
CA LYS A 60 17.57 -5.14 -12.34
C LYS A 60 17.64 -6.17 -11.21
N TRP A 61 18.64 -6.04 -10.32
CA TRP A 61 18.73 -6.92 -9.16
C TRP A 61 17.58 -6.70 -8.18
N PHE A 62 17.25 -5.44 -7.89
CA PHE A 62 16.07 -5.08 -7.11
C PHE A 62 14.81 -5.72 -7.71
N ALA A 63 14.48 -5.44 -8.96
CA ALA A 63 13.29 -5.93 -9.64
C ALA A 63 13.23 -7.47 -9.64
N LYS A 64 14.34 -8.15 -9.95
CA LYS A 64 14.42 -9.62 -9.97
C LYS A 64 14.21 -10.23 -8.58
N SER A 65 14.79 -9.64 -7.53
CA SER A 65 14.69 -10.18 -6.16
C SER A 65 13.33 -9.90 -5.50
N ASN A 66 12.66 -8.81 -5.88
CA ASN A 66 11.42 -8.39 -5.22
C ASN A 66 10.15 -8.84 -5.95
N LYS A 67 10.21 -9.20 -7.24
CA LYS A 67 9.00 -9.58 -7.99
C LYS A 67 8.16 -10.69 -7.34
N LYS A 68 8.80 -11.68 -6.69
CA LYS A 68 8.10 -12.79 -6.01
C LYS A 68 7.53 -12.39 -4.65
N ILE A 69 8.07 -11.33 -4.04
CA ILE A 69 7.57 -10.77 -2.78
C ILE A 69 6.41 -9.84 -3.08
N SER A 70 6.52 -9.06 -4.17
CA SER A 70 5.55 -8.04 -4.53
C SER A 70 4.33 -8.58 -5.28
N ALA A 71 4.46 -9.71 -6.00
CA ALA A 71 3.38 -10.27 -6.79
C ALA A 71 3.28 -11.79 -6.65
N TYR A 72 2.07 -12.30 -6.60
CA TYR A 72 1.77 -13.72 -6.45
C TYR A 72 1.72 -14.44 -7.80
N THR A 73 1.02 -13.87 -8.78
CA THR A 73 0.86 -14.48 -10.10
C THR A 73 2.12 -14.32 -10.96
N LEU A 74 2.37 -15.30 -11.84
CA LEU A 74 3.54 -15.24 -12.74
C LEU A 74 3.47 -14.04 -13.70
N GLN A 75 2.25 -13.69 -14.15
CA GLN A 75 2.06 -12.54 -15.03
C GLN A 75 2.40 -11.23 -14.29
N ALA A 76 1.83 -11.01 -13.10
CA ALA A 76 2.12 -9.83 -12.30
C ALA A 76 3.61 -9.72 -11.89
N GLN A 77 4.27 -10.87 -11.63
CA GLN A 77 5.71 -10.89 -11.38
C GLN A 77 6.53 -10.43 -12.61
N LYS A 78 6.10 -10.82 -13.80
CA LYS A 78 6.72 -10.38 -15.05
C LYS A 78 6.52 -8.89 -15.26
N ASP A 79 5.29 -8.42 -15.12
CA ASP A 79 4.93 -7.01 -15.31
C ASP A 79 5.62 -6.11 -14.28
N PHE A 80 5.67 -6.55 -13.01
CA PHE A 80 6.44 -5.88 -11.96
C PHE A 80 7.91 -5.73 -12.34
N TYR A 81 8.52 -6.79 -12.84
CA TYR A 81 9.92 -6.75 -13.26
C TYR A 81 10.12 -5.79 -14.43
N GLU A 82 9.32 -5.93 -15.49
CA GLU A 82 9.43 -5.11 -16.72
C GLU A 82 9.19 -3.62 -16.42
N MET A 83 8.25 -3.29 -15.57
CA MET A 83 7.98 -1.93 -15.13
C MET A 83 9.15 -1.36 -14.32
N ASN A 84 9.65 -2.11 -13.35
CA ASN A 84 10.68 -1.59 -12.44
C ASN A 84 12.05 -1.40 -13.12
N ILE A 85 12.42 -2.22 -14.10
CA ILE A 85 13.70 -2.03 -14.81
C ILE A 85 13.75 -0.76 -15.67
N GLN A 86 12.62 -0.11 -15.91
CA GLN A 86 12.52 1.16 -16.63
C GLN A 86 12.84 2.36 -15.73
N PHE A 87 12.78 2.21 -14.41
CA PHE A 87 13.13 3.28 -13.50
C PHE A 87 14.63 3.57 -13.50
N SER A 88 14.98 4.86 -13.49
CA SER A 88 16.35 5.27 -13.19
C SER A 88 16.65 5.11 -11.70
N LYS A 89 17.92 4.91 -11.34
CA LYS A 89 18.34 4.91 -9.92
C LYS A 89 17.93 6.20 -9.21
N LYS A 90 18.02 7.33 -9.89
CA LYS A 90 17.66 8.64 -9.36
C LYS A 90 16.16 8.71 -9.06
N SER A 91 15.31 8.27 -10.00
CA SER A 91 13.85 8.20 -9.77
C SER A 91 13.49 7.29 -8.60
N PHE A 92 14.15 6.12 -8.49
CA PHE A 92 13.93 5.20 -7.38
C PHE A 92 14.32 5.81 -6.03
N MET A 93 15.44 6.54 -5.97
CA MET A 93 15.86 7.25 -4.74
C MET A 93 14.85 8.33 -4.33
N TYR A 94 14.29 9.08 -5.29
CA TYR A 94 13.23 10.04 -4.99
C TYR A 94 11.98 9.35 -4.44
N LEU A 95 11.52 8.28 -5.07
CA LEU A 95 10.36 7.53 -4.58
C LEU A 95 10.58 7.02 -3.15
N SER A 96 11.77 6.48 -2.85
CA SER A 96 12.06 5.95 -1.52
C SER A 96 12.17 7.04 -0.44
N SER A 97 12.46 8.29 -0.81
CA SER A 97 12.50 9.40 0.13
C SER A 97 11.10 9.96 0.49
N LEU A 98 10.07 9.66 -0.30
CA LEU A 98 8.73 10.22 -0.07
C LEU A 98 8.12 9.79 1.26
N SER A 99 8.41 8.58 1.74
CA SER A 99 7.92 8.12 3.05
C SER A 99 8.44 8.95 4.23
N SER A 100 9.60 9.62 4.07
CA SER A 100 10.15 10.51 5.10
C SER A 100 9.47 11.89 5.13
N MET A 101 8.64 12.20 4.12
CA MET A 101 7.92 13.48 4.02
C MET A 101 6.57 13.45 4.74
N VAL A 102 6.13 12.26 5.19
CA VAL A 102 4.86 12.11 5.92
C VAL A 102 5.00 12.69 7.32
N ASN A 103 4.33 13.82 7.58
CA ASN A 103 4.48 14.56 8.83
C ASN A 103 3.16 14.87 9.54
N VAL A 104 2.04 14.74 8.87
CA VAL A 104 0.73 15.14 9.39
C VAL A 104 -0.03 13.90 9.87
N ARG A 105 -0.30 13.84 11.17
CA ARG A 105 -1.18 12.84 11.77
C ARG A 105 -2.58 13.39 11.89
N GLN A 106 -3.56 12.54 11.66
CA GLN A 106 -4.96 12.89 11.89
C GLN A 106 -5.22 13.05 13.39
N THR A 107 -5.82 14.17 13.76
CA THR A 107 -6.22 14.45 15.15
C THR A 107 -7.72 14.31 15.37
N GLU A 108 -8.50 14.41 14.28
CA GLU A 108 -9.96 14.31 14.28
C GLU A 108 -10.43 13.00 13.62
N PRO A 109 -11.59 12.47 14.00
CA PRO A 109 -12.18 11.31 13.31
C PRO A 109 -12.37 11.56 11.81
N ARG A 110 -12.18 10.53 11.00
CA ARG A 110 -12.42 10.63 9.55
C ARG A 110 -13.87 10.97 9.25
N LYS A 111 -14.06 11.88 8.30
CA LYS A 111 -15.38 12.27 7.81
C LYS A 111 -15.74 11.62 6.48
N TYR A 112 -14.83 10.86 5.91
CA TYR A 112 -14.97 10.13 4.66
C TYR A 112 -14.72 8.62 4.90
N PRO A 113 -15.33 7.77 4.09
CA PRO A 113 -15.16 6.33 4.23
C PRO A 113 -13.76 5.87 3.89
N LEU A 114 -13.35 4.81 4.57
CA LEU A 114 -12.07 4.15 4.40
C LEU A 114 -12.27 2.69 4.02
N LEU A 115 -11.62 2.27 2.94
CA LEU A 115 -11.42 0.88 2.57
C LEU A 115 -9.94 0.52 2.74
N ILE A 116 -9.67 -0.55 3.47
CA ILE A 116 -8.31 -1.08 3.62
C ILE A 116 -8.26 -2.52 3.13
N GLY A 117 -7.09 -2.96 2.69
CA GLY A 117 -6.95 -4.34 2.29
C GLY A 117 -5.55 -4.73 1.86
N CYS A 118 -5.38 -6.02 1.61
CA CYS A 118 -4.14 -6.59 1.09
C CYS A 118 -4.45 -7.88 0.31
N GLY A 119 -3.43 -8.45 -0.31
CA GLY A 119 -3.51 -9.80 -0.87
C GLY A 119 -3.39 -10.84 0.22
N LYS A 120 -4.06 -11.98 0.06
CA LYS A 120 -3.94 -13.11 1.00
C LYS A 120 -2.53 -13.67 1.11
N TYR A 121 -1.74 -13.52 0.04
CA TYR A 121 -0.36 -13.98 -0.05
C TYR A 121 0.64 -12.82 0.08
N ASP A 122 0.21 -11.71 0.66
CA ASP A 122 1.10 -10.61 1.03
C ASP A 122 2.03 -11.02 2.18
N ILE A 123 3.05 -10.21 2.45
CA ILE A 123 3.97 -10.48 3.55
C ILE A 123 3.24 -10.41 4.91
N PRO A 124 3.64 -11.20 5.91
CA PRO A 124 2.94 -11.26 7.21
C PRO A 124 2.76 -9.91 7.89
N MET A 125 3.68 -8.98 7.66
CA MET A 125 3.62 -7.63 8.22
C MET A 125 2.40 -6.85 7.68
N GLU A 126 2.10 -6.95 6.37
CA GLU A 126 0.97 -6.26 5.76
C GLU A 126 -0.37 -6.85 6.22
N LEU A 127 -0.45 -8.18 6.36
CA LEU A 127 -1.62 -8.84 6.93
C LEU A 127 -1.89 -8.35 8.36
N SER A 128 -0.85 -8.31 9.21
CA SER A 128 -0.95 -7.79 10.57
C SER A 128 -1.30 -6.30 10.61
N ALA A 129 -0.79 -5.51 9.65
CA ALA A 129 -1.09 -4.09 9.55
C ALA A 129 -2.59 -3.83 9.27
N VAL A 130 -3.22 -4.63 8.39
CA VAL A 130 -4.65 -4.55 8.12
C VAL A 130 -5.48 -4.87 9.37
N GLU A 131 -5.11 -5.92 10.12
CA GLU A 131 -5.79 -6.29 11.37
C GLU A 131 -5.69 -5.18 12.43
N MET A 132 -4.49 -4.61 12.59
CA MET A 132 -4.28 -3.49 13.52
C MET A 132 -5.05 -2.25 13.10
N TRP A 133 -5.06 -1.93 11.81
CA TRP A 133 -5.79 -0.78 11.30
C TRP A 133 -7.29 -0.94 11.51
N LYS A 134 -7.85 -2.12 11.22
CA LYS A 134 -9.28 -2.42 11.51
C LYS A 134 -9.61 -2.26 12.98
N LYS A 135 -8.68 -2.60 13.88
CA LYS A 135 -8.86 -2.41 15.33
C LYS A 135 -8.86 -0.94 15.72
N ASN A 136 -8.03 -0.12 15.08
CA ASN A 136 -7.94 1.32 15.36
C ASN A 136 -9.11 2.11 14.73
N GLU A 137 -9.56 1.70 13.55
CA GLU A 137 -10.69 2.30 12.83
C GLU A 137 -11.79 1.24 12.55
N PRO A 138 -12.62 0.91 13.54
CA PRO A 138 -13.61 -0.18 13.42
C PRO A 138 -14.65 0.03 12.31
N GLU A 139 -14.91 1.27 11.91
CA GLU A 139 -15.86 1.61 10.85
C GLU A 139 -15.29 1.45 9.43
N CYS A 140 -13.97 1.17 9.29
CA CYS A 140 -13.40 0.95 7.97
C CYS A 140 -13.89 -0.36 7.34
N CYS A 141 -14.05 -0.34 6.02
CA CYS A 141 -14.25 -1.54 5.23
C CYS A 141 -12.93 -2.31 5.06
N VAL A 142 -12.98 -3.64 5.05
CA VAL A 142 -11.79 -4.48 4.87
C VAL A 142 -12.02 -5.46 3.73
N ILE A 143 -11.02 -5.60 2.85
CA ILE A 143 -11.04 -6.61 1.80
C ILE A 143 -9.71 -7.36 1.72
N ILE A 144 -9.76 -8.68 1.64
CA ILE A 144 -8.61 -9.55 1.40
C ILE A 144 -8.76 -10.19 0.02
N PHE A 145 -7.81 -9.93 -0.86
CA PHE A 145 -7.85 -10.44 -2.23
C PHE A 145 -7.27 -11.85 -2.32
N GLU A 146 -8.15 -12.83 -2.50
CA GLU A 146 -7.75 -14.21 -2.81
C GLU A 146 -7.01 -14.26 -4.15
N GLY A 147 -5.83 -14.89 -4.15
CA GLY A 147 -4.99 -15.02 -5.34
C GLY A 147 -4.06 -13.83 -5.60
N ALA A 148 -3.92 -12.92 -4.64
CA ALA A 148 -3.04 -11.78 -4.75
C ALA A 148 -1.97 -11.74 -3.65
N GLY A 149 -0.80 -11.19 -3.99
CA GLY A 149 0.25 -10.76 -3.08
C GLY A 149 0.16 -9.26 -2.80
N HIS A 150 1.30 -8.59 -2.66
CA HIS A 150 1.38 -7.18 -2.32
C HIS A 150 0.77 -6.25 -3.38
N CYS A 151 1.03 -6.53 -4.66
CA CYS A 151 0.48 -5.76 -5.78
C CYS A 151 -0.91 -6.30 -6.18
N VAL A 152 -1.91 -6.11 -5.34
CA VAL A 152 -3.28 -6.64 -5.53
C VAL A 152 -3.90 -6.28 -6.87
N ASN A 153 -3.64 -5.05 -7.33
CA ASN A 153 -4.13 -4.53 -8.60
C ASN A 153 -3.48 -5.18 -9.83
N MET A 154 -2.29 -5.74 -9.68
CA MET A 154 -1.58 -6.45 -10.75
C MET A 154 -1.93 -7.95 -10.74
N ASP A 155 -2.08 -8.53 -9.56
CA ASP A 155 -2.39 -9.96 -9.42
C ASP A 155 -3.84 -10.28 -9.78
N THR A 156 -4.78 -9.42 -9.41
CA THR A 156 -6.22 -9.64 -9.58
C THR A 156 -6.92 -8.38 -10.10
N PRO A 157 -6.54 -7.85 -11.28
CA PRO A 157 -7.02 -6.55 -11.77
C PRO A 157 -8.54 -6.45 -11.85
N ASP A 158 -9.22 -7.46 -12.36
CA ASP A 158 -10.68 -7.44 -12.50
C ASP A 158 -11.39 -7.41 -11.14
N LYS A 159 -10.91 -8.21 -10.18
CA LYS A 159 -11.46 -8.21 -8.81
C LYS A 159 -11.17 -6.90 -8.10
N PHE A 160 -9.97 -6.35 -8.29
CA PHE A 160 -9.59 -5.06 -7.72
C PHE A 160 -10.48 -3.94 -8.25
N ASN A 161 -10.66 -3.86 -9.57
CA ASN A 161 -11.50 -2.85 -10.20
C ASN A 161 -12.96 -2.97 -9.76
N ALA A 162 -13.51 -4.18 -9.72
CA ALA A 162 -14.88 -4.44 -9.25
C ALA A 162 -15.08 -4.01 -7.78
N ALA A 163 -14.10 -4.31 -6.91
CA ALA A 163 -14.15 -3.89 -5.51
C ALA A 163 -14.09 -2.38 -5.35
N MET A 164 -13.31 -1.68 -6.19
CA MET A 164 -13.26 -0.23 -6.18
C MET A 164 -14.57 0.38 -6.67
N GLU A 165 -15.14 -0.16 -7.74
CA GLU A 165 -16.44 0.29 -8.26
C GLU A 165 -17.54 0.09 -7.21
N GLU A 166 -17.60 -1.08 -6.58
CA GLU A 166 -18.57 -1.36 -5.52
C GLU A 166 -18.40 -0.41 -4.33
N PHE A 167 -17.17 -0.19 -3.86
CA PHE A 167 -16.87 0.75 -2.77
C PHE A 167 -17.36 2.17 -3.08
N TRP A 168 -17.20 2.66 -4.31
CA TRP A 168 -17.63 4.00 -4.69
C TRP A 168 -19.13 4.11 -4.94
N LEU A 169 -19.78 3.07 -5.46
CA LEU A 169 -21.22 3.10 -5.82
C LEU A 169 -22.14 2.72 -4.65
N SER A 170 -21.68 1.88 -3.71
CA SER A 170 -22.53 1.37 -2.62
C SER A 170 -22.79 2.38 -1.49
N GLY A 171 -22.26 3.59 -1.60
CA GLY A 171 -22.38 4.58 -0.53
C GLY A 171 -21.81 4.09 0.82
N TYR A 172 -20.81 3.18 0.77
CA TYR A 172 -19.91 2.87 1.88
C TYR A 172 -20.38 1.91 2.98
N GLY A 173 -21.06 0.82 2.67
CA GLY A 173 -21.57 0.01 3.75
C GLY A 173 -21.79 -1.49 3.56
N LYS A 174 -21.09 -2.19 2.68
CA LYS A 174 -21.33 -3.63 2.45
C LYS A 174 -20.09 -4.55 2.53
N TYR A 175 -19.00 -4.12 3.14
CA TYR A 175 -17.84 -5.00 3.35
C TYR A 175 -17.70 -5.43 4.80
#